data_9f5d600a1b1cdb4d42b0d4682e3c4324
#
_entry.id   9f5d600a1b1cdb4d42b0d4682e3c4324
#
_cell.length_a   1.000
_cell.length_b   1.000
_cell.length_c   1.000
_cell.angle_alpha   90.00
_cell.angle_beta   90.00
_cell.angle_gamma   90.00
#
_symmetry.space_group_name_H-M   'P 1'
#
loop_
_entity.id
_entity.type
_entity.pdbx_description
1 polymer ?
#
loop_
_entity_poly.entity_id
_entity_poly.type
_entity_poly.pdbx_seq_one_letter_code
_entity_poly.pdbx_strand_id
1 'polypeptide(L)'
;MANELEALIRQIVSEIEGAKENTTQYSVPHTSSTPNTTVVDRMVTIEDYPIAKKHPEWIDLGQGRDLSNITMDPVMAGHITMDDLKISPSILKAQGQIAKAGRRDQIELNFSSAAEMTKVSDKRLLEMYNALRPYRSSKQELLDIASELDGLGAPICANFVREAAENYERRKKLKGDN
;
A
#
# COMPACT_ATOMS: atom_id res chain seq x y z
N MET A 1 -45.26 -19.59 -8.40
CA MET A 1 -44.14 -18.61 -8.54
C MET A 1 -43.49 -18.25 -7.21
N ALA A 2 -44.22 -17.89 -6.12
CA ALA A 2 -43.55 -17.61 -4.83
C ALA A 2 -42.90 -18.84 -4.18
N ASN A 3 -43.52 -20.01 -4.24
CA ASN A 3 -42.99 -21.24 -3.66
C ASN A 3 -41.74 -21.79 -4.36
N GLU A 4 -41.59 -21.54 -5.66
CA GLU A 4 -40.40 -21.98 -6.40
C GLU A 4 -39.16 -21.14 -6.06
N LEU A 5 -39.37 -19.84 -5.85
CA LEU A 5 -38.29 -18.93 -5.43
C LEU A 5 -37.79 -19.26 -4.03
N GLU A 6 -38.71 -19.56 -3.08
CA GLU A 6 -38.33 -19.98 -1.72
C GLU A 6 -37.58 -21.33 -1.71
N ALA A 7 -37.96 -22.28 -2.58
CA ALA A 7 -37.26 -23.54 -2.72
C ALA A 7 -35.83 -23.33 -3.26
N LEU A 8 -35.66 -22.47 -4.25
CA LEU A 8 -34.35 -22.13 -4.82
C LEU A 8 -33.43 -21.43 -3.82
N ILE A 9 -33.98 -20.50 -3.02
CA ILE A 9 -33.23 -19.82 -1.95
C ILE A 9 -32.76 -20.82 -0.89
N ARG A 10 -33.62 -21.75 -0.45
CA ARG A 10 -33.25 -22.78 0.52
C ARG A 10 -32.17 -23.71 -0.02
N GLN A 11 -32.23 -24.06 -1.31
CA GLN A 11 -31.21 -24.89 -1.95
C GLN A 11 -29.85 -24.19 -1.98
N ILE A 12 -29.81 -22.92 -2.37
CA ILE A 12 -28.57 -22.11 -2.39
C ILE A 12 -27.98 -21.96 -0.98
N VAL A 13 -28.82 -21.71 0.02
CA VAL A 13 -28.38 -21.59 1.42
C VAL A 13 -27.79 -22.91 1.91
N SER A 14 -28.43 -24.07 1.62
CA SER A 14 -27.88 -25.37 2.02
C SER A 14 -26.59 -25.75 1.31
N GLU A 15 -26.40 -25.33 0.05
CA GLU A 15 -25.12 -25.51 -0.66
C GLU A 15 -23.98 -24.64 -0.06
N ILE A 16 -24.31 -23.41 0.37
CA ILE A 16 -23.34 -22.53 1.04
C ILE A 16 -22.99 -23.05 2.43
N GLU A 17 -23.93 -23.60 3.17
CA GLU A 17 -23.68 -24.18 4.51
C GLU A 17 -22.89 -25.51 4.40
N GLY A 18 -23.16 -26.35 3.41
CA GLY A 18 -22.41 -27.58 3.14
C GLY A 18 -20.97 -27.33 2.67
N ALA A 19 -20.71 -26.19 2.02
CA ALA A 19 -19.36 -25.80 1.60
C ALA A 19 -18.47 -25.34 2.78
N LYS A 20 -19.04 -25.00 3.94
CA LYS A 20 -18.28 -24.61 5.13
C LYS A 20 -17.65 -25.78 5.91
N GLU A 21 -18.12 -27.00 5.70
CA GLU A 21 -17.60 -28.18 6.42
C GLU A 21 -16.44 -28.90 5.73
N ASN A 22 -16.07 -28.54 4.52
CA ASN A 22 -14.92 -29.09 3.81
C ASN A 22 -13.70 -28.15 3.85
N THR A 23 -13.32 -27.70 5.04
CA THR A 23 -12.03 -27.02 5.24
C THR A 23 -10.92 -28.08 5.20
N THR A 24 -10.50 -28.47 4.02
CA THR A 24 -9.25 -29.20 3.84
C THR A 24 -8.14 -28.26 4.33
N GLN A 25 -7.53 -28.59 5.47
CA GLN A 25 -6.31 -27.94 5.94
C GLN A 25 -5.24 -28.06 4.86
N TYR A 26 -5.05 -27.03 4.08
CA TYR A 26 -3.86 -26.88 3.25
C TYR A 26 -2.70 -26.57 4.17
N SER A 27 -1.96 -27.61 4.56
CA SER A 27 -0.64 -27.47 5.16
C SER A 27 0.30 -26.99 4.07
N VAL A 28 0.59 -25.70 4.04
CA VAL A 28 1.67 -25.13 3.22
C VAL A 28 2.98 -25.69 3.80
N PRO A 29 3.81 -26.41 3.03
CA PRO A 29 5.11 -26.83 3.51
C PRO A 29 5.93 -25.56 3.82
N HIS A 30 6.29 -25.40 5.09
CA HIS A 30 7.29 -24.43 5.51
C HIS A 30 8.65 -24.85 4.94
N THR A 31 8.92 -24.47 3.70
CA THR A 31 10.29 -24.38 3.23
C THR A 31 10.91 -23.18 3.92
N SER A 32 11.91 -23.43 4.74
CA SER A 32 12.79 -22.43 5.33
C SER A 32 13.39 -21.59 4.22
N SER A 33 12.74 -20.49 3.89
CA SER A 33 13.28 -19.50 2.97
C SER A 33 14.43 -18.78 3.67
N THR A 34 15.62 -18.92 3.12
CA THR A 34 16.75 -18.00 3.28
C THR A 34 16.25 -16.56 3.37
N PRO A 35 16.84 -15.71 4.24
CA PRO A 35 16.40 -14.32 4.36
C PRO A 35 16.47 -13.66 2.99
N ASN A 36 15.32 -13.22 2.51
CA ASN A 36 15.17 -12.51 1.27
C ASN A 36 16.12 -11.31 1.29
N THR A 37 17.13 -11.32 0.46
CA THR A 37 18.09 -10.21 0.32
C THR A 37 17.26 -9.00 -0.12
N THR A 38 16.99 -8.12 0.81
CA THR A 38 16.19 -6.91 0.58
C THR A 38 16.78 -6.15 -0.60
N VAL A 39 15.94 -5.77 -1.55
CA VAL A 39 16.26 -4.96 -2.76
C VAL A 39 17.06 -3.68 -2.42
N VAL A 40 17.14 -3.33 -1.15
CA VAL A 40 17.75 -2.09 -0.61
C VAL A 40 19.26 -1.98 -0.87
N ASP A 41 19.97 -3.10 -1.05
CA ASP A 41 21.45 -3.12 -1.22
C ASP A 41 21.91 -3.31 -2.68
N ARG A 42 21.00 -3.39 -3.64
CA ARG A 42 21.36 -3.56 -5.06
C ARG A 42 21.24 -2.24 -5.81
N MET A 43 22.20 -2.00 -6.69
CA MET A 43 22.11 -0.90 -7.65
C MET A 43 21.09 -1.32 -8.74
N VAL A 44 19.85 -0.81 -8.62
CA VAL A 44 18.78 -1.07 -9.60
C VAL A 44 18.95 -0.12 -10.78
N THR A 45 18.86 -0.65 -11.99
CA THR A 45 19.07 0.07 -13.24
C THR A 45 17.82 0.05 -14.13
N ILE A 46 17.85 0.75 -15.27
CA ILE A 46 16.76 0.74 -16.24
C ILE A 46 16.57 -0.65 -16.88
N GLU A 47 17.64 -1.47 -16.89
CA GLU A 47 17.60 -2.83 -17.43
C GLU A 47 16.72 -3.77 -16.59
N ASP A 48 16.47 -3.44 -15.32
CA ASP A 48 15.64 -4.23 -14.41
C ASP A 48 14.12 -4.02 -14.65
N TYR A 49 13.75 -3.08 -15.53
CA TYR A 49 12.35 -2.87 -15.89
C TYR A 49 11.88 -3.85 -16.98
N PRO A 50 10.68 -4.42 -16.89
CA PRO A 50 9.72 -4.33 -15.79
C PRO A 50 10.04 -5.35 -14.68
N ILE A 51 10.05 -4.89 -13.42
CA ILE A 51 10.46 -5.69 -12.24
C ILE A 51 9.68 -7.01 -12.15
N ALA A 52 8.37 -6.97 -12.29
CA ALA A 52 7.53 -8.16 -12.16
C ALA A 52 7.84 -9.29 -13.16
N LYS A 53 8.46 -8.97 -14.30
CA LYS A 53 8.86 -9.96 -15.31
C LYS A 53 10.30 -10.44 -15.14
N LYS A 54 11.20 -9.52 -14.77
CA LYS A 54 12.64 -9.80 -14.68
C LYS A 54 13.07 -10.27 -13.30
N HIS A 55 12.41 -9.75 -12.28
CA HIS A 55 12.75 -9.96 -10.88
C HIS A 55 11.48 -10.19 -10.03
N PRO A 56 10.67 -11.22 -10.34
CA PRO A 56 9.47 -11.54 -9.55
C PRO A 56 9.83 -11.83 -8.09
N GLU A 57 11.04 -12.32 -7.84
CA GLU A 57 11.58 -12.61 -6.50
C GLU A 57 11.82 -11.36 -5.64
N TRP A 58 11.81 -10.16 -6.22
CA TRP A 58 11.89 -8.91 -5.47
C TRP A 58 10.55 -8.46 -4.90
N ILE A 59 9.46 -9.02 -5.42
CA ILE A 59 8.10 -8.66 -5.03
C ILE A 59 7.73 -9.46 -3.79
N ASP A 60 7.92 -8.84 -2.64
CA ASP A 60 7.50 -9.38 -1.35
C ASP A 60 6.06 -8.95 -1.08
N LEU A 61 5.17 -9.93 -1.05
CA LEU A 61 3.76 -9.76 -0.71
C LEU A 61 3.47 -10.02 0.77
N GLY A 62 4.53 -10.17 1.56
CA GLY A 62 4.43 -10.55 2.96
C GLY A 62 4.13 -12.04 3.17
N GLN A 63 4.37 -12.52 4.39
CA GLN A 63 4.12 -13.92 4.80
C GLN A 63 4.81 -15.00 3.93
N GLY A 64 5.91 -14.63 3.22
CA GLY A 64 6.64 -15.56 2.35
C GLY A 64 5.87 -15.95 1.08
N ARG A 65 4.90 -15.15 0.67
CA ARG A 65 4.16 -15.36 -0.57
C ARG A 65 4.88 -14.71 -1.74
N ASP A 66 4.86 -15.41 -2.84
CA ASP A 66 5.42 -14.99 -4.10
C ASP A 66 4.29 -14.59 -5.08
N LEU A 67 4.62 -13.82 -6.09
CA LEU A 67 3.64 -13.34 -7.08
C LEU A 67 2.91 -14.48 -7.80
N SER A 68 3.55 -15.64 -7.98
CA SER A 68 2.95 -16.82 -8.61
C SER A 68 1.81 -17.44 -7.78
N ASN A 69 1.77 -17.17 -6.48
CA ASN A 69 0.71 -17.66 -5.59
C ASN A 69 -0.58 -16.84 -5.69
N ILE A 70 -0.55 -15.67 -6.36
CA ILE A 70 -1.73 -14.84 -6.57
C ILE A 70 -2.46 -15.33 -7.83
N THR A 71 -3.38 -16.25 -7.61
CA THR A 71 -4.28 -16.75 -8.64
C THR A 71 -5.73 -16.52 -8.23
N MET A 72 -6.66 -16.75 -9.19
CA MET A 72 -8.07 -16.48 -8.92
C MET A 72 -8.65 -17.38 -7.83
N ASP A 73 -8.22 -18.64 -7.76
CA ASP A 73 -8.75 -19.60 -6.79
C ASP A 73 -8.50 -19.19 -5.33
N PRO A 74 -7.26 -18.84 -4.88
CA PRO A 74 -7.02 -18.33 -3.53
C PRO A 74 -7.74 -17.01 -3.23
N VAL A 75 -7.93 -16.14 -4.23
CA VAL A 75 -8.68 -14.88 -4.05
C VAL A 75 -10.15 -15.19 -3.81
N MET A 76 -10.76 -16.05 -4.61
CA MET A 76 -12.16 -16.45 -4.47
C MET A 76 -12.42 -17.25 -3.18
N ALA A 77 -11.43 -18.02 -2.74
CA ALA A 77 -11.48 -18.73 -1.47
C ALA A 77 -11.26 -17.84 -0.23
N GLY A 78 -10.94 -16.54 -0.42
CA GLY A 78 -10.67 -15.62 0.67
C GLY A 78 -9.31 -15.81 1.35
N HIS A 79 -8.42 -16.61 0.77
CA HIS A 79 -7.05 -16.81 1.28
C HIS A 79 -6.11 -15.65 0.95
N ILE A 80 -6.46 -14.84 -0.04
CA ILE A 80 -5.76 -13.62 -0.43
C ILE A 80 -6.73 -12.44 -0.26
N THR A 81 -6.33 -11.49 0.56
CA THR A 81 -7.08 -10.28 0.86
C THR A 81 -6.47 -9.05 0.19
N MET A 82 -7.15 -7.90 0.25
CA MET A 82 -6.60 -6.64 -0.24
C MET A 82 -5.32 -6.23 0.49
N ASP A 83 -5.16 -6.61 1.76
CA ASP A 83 -3.94 -6.32 2.53
C ASP A 83 -2.74 -7.10 1.99
N ASP A 84 -2.95 -8.30 1.49
CA ASP A 84 -1.90 -9.14 0.87
C ASP A 84 -1.45 -8.58 -0.49
N LEU A 85 -2.25 -7.69 -1.11
CA LEU A 85 -1.95 -7.07 -2.41
C LEU A 85 -1.31 -5.67 -2.27
N LYS A 86 -1.07 -5.21 -1.05
CA LYS A 86 -0.42 -3.91 -0.82
C LYS A 86 1.03 -3.96 -1.31
N ILE A 87 1.41 -2.93 -2.07
CA ILE A 87 2.78 -2.80 -2.56
C ILE A 87 3.75 -2.54 -1.41
N SER A 88 4.91 -3.20 -1.44
CA SER A 88 5.95 -3.00 -0.42
C SER A 88 6.75 -1.72 -0.65
N PRO A 89 7.25 -1.07 0.43
CA PRO A 89 8.12 0.10 0.32
C PRO A 89 9.40 -0.18 -0.49
N SER A 90 9.93 -1.40 -0.42
CA SER A 90 11.14 -1.81 -1.16
C SER A 90 10.91 -1.78 -2.66
N ILE A 91 9.78 -2.27 -3.13
CA ILE A 91 9.43 -2.24 -4.56
C ILE A 91 9.19 -0.82 -5.06
N LEU A 92 8.52 0.03 -4.26
CA LEU A 92 8.38 1.44 -4.60
C LEU A 92 9.73 2.13 -4.76
N LYS A 93 10.67 1.89 -3.84
CA LYS A 93 12.04 2.42 -3.95
C LYS A 93 12.77 1.89 -5.18
N ALA A 94 12.67 0.60 -5.49
CA ALA A 94 13.27 0.02 -6.67
C ALA A 94 12.73 0.65 -7.97
N GLN A 95 11.42 0.86 -8.06
CA GLN A 95 10.80 1.58 -9.18
C GLN A 95 11.30 3.03 -9.27
N GLY A 96 11.50 3.69 -8.13
CA GLY A 96 12.11 5.02 -8.06
C GLY A 96 13.53 5.04 -8.61
N GLN A 97 14.36 4.06 -8.24
CA GLN A 97 15.74 3.94 -8.75
C GLN A 97 15.77 3.71 -10.28
N ILE A 98 14.85 2.89 -10.80
CA ILE A 98 14.70 2.73 -12.26
C ILE A 98 14.34 4.06 -12.93
N ALA A 99 13.40 4.80 -12.34
CA ALA A 99 13.01 6.12 -12.86
C ALA A 99 14.19 7.10 -12.87
N LYS A 100 14.99 7.13 -11.79
CA LYS A 100 16.18 7.93 -11.67
C LYS A 100 17.24 7.56 -12.72
N ALA A 101 17.48 6.26 -12.91
CA ALA A 101 18.38 5.76 -13.97
C ALA A 101 17.91 6.19 -15.37
N GLY A 102 16.59 6.31 -15.56
CA GLY A 102 15.94 6.87 -16.75
C GLY A 102 15.90 8.39 -16.79
N ARG A 103 16.62 9.11 -15.92
CA ARG A 103 16.64 10.59 -15.81
C ARG A 103 15.27 11.20 -15.51
N ARG A 104 14.48 10.54 -14.69
CA ARG A 104 13.13 10.98 -14.29
C ARG A 104 13.08 11.25 -12.78
N ASP A 105 13.84 12.24 -12.33
CA ASP A 105 14.03 12.54 -10.89
C ASP A 105 12.72 12.84 -10.17
N GLN A 106 11.75 13.51 -10.83
CA GLN A 106 10.46 13.79 -10.21
C GLN A 106 9.64 12.50 -9.97
N ILE A 107 9.77 11.51 -10.84
CA ILE A 107 9.11 10.22 -10.67
C ILE A 107 9.79 9.44 -9.53
N GLU A 108 11.11 9.49 -9.44
CA GLU A 108 11.84 8.92 -8.31
C GLU A 108 11.37 9.50 -6.97
N LEU A 109 11.26 10.83 -6.89
CA LEU A 109 10.77 11.51 -5.70
C LEU A 109 9.34 11.09 -5.34
N ASN A 110 8.45 10.94 -6.33
CA ASN A 110 7.08 10.47 -6.10
C ASN A 110 7.05 9.03 -5.55
N PHE A 111 7.88 8.13 -6.07
CA PHE A 111 8.00 6.76 -5.55
C PHE A 111 8.58 6.73 -4.14
N SER A 112 9.57 7.56 -3.86
CA SER A 112 10.17 7.69 -2.53
C SER A 112 9.15 8.20 -1.51
N SER A 113 8.36 9.21 -1.88
CA SER A 113 7.26 9.72 -1.05
C SER A 113 6.17 8.66 -0.82
N ALA A 114 5.80 7.90 -1.86
CA ALA A 114 4.85 6.81 -1.74
C ALA A 114 5.36 5.72 -0.80
N ALA A 115 6.65 5.38 -0.85
CA ALA A 115 7.28 4.42 0.06
C ALA A 115 7.27 4.91 1.52
N GLU A 116 7.38 6.20 1.76
CA GLU A 116 7.22 6.77 3.11
C GLU A 116 5.77 6.68 3.59
N MET A 117 4.78 6.96 2.74
CA MET A 117 3.36 6.91 3.09
C MET A 117 2.89 5.50 3.50
N THR A 118 3.54 4.44 3.03
CA THR A 118 3.20 3.06 3.46
C THR A 118 3.43 2.81 4.95
N LYS A 119 4.16 3.68 5.64
CA LYS A 119 4.41 3.61 7.10
C LYS A 119 3.26 4.17 7.93
N VAL A 120 2.37 4.93 7.30
CA VAL A 120 1.21 5.56 7.94
C VAL A 120 -0.01 4.67 7.78
N SER A 121 -0.80 4.50 8.82
CA SER A 121 -2.06 3.74 8.70
C SER A 121 -3.05 4.44 7.77
N ASP A 122 -3.86 3.67 7.04
CA ASP A 122 -4.82 4.18 6.05
C ASP A 122 -5.75 5.25 6.66
N LYS A 123 -6.25 5.00 7.87
CA LYS A 123 -7.09 5.95 8.60
C LYS A 123 -6.37 7.28 8.86
N ARG A 124 -5.13 7.19 9.38
CA ARG A 124 -4.36 8.39 9.71
C ARG A 124 -3.97 9.16 8.46
N LEU A 125 -3.65 8.46 7.38
CA LEU A 125 -3.33 9.07 6.09
C LEU A 125 -4.52 9.89 5.56
N LEU A 126 -5.73 9.37 5.64
CA LEU A 126 -6.94 10.12 5.25
C LEU A 126 -7.19 11.35 6.13
N GLU A 127 -6.91 11.26 7.43
CA GLU A 127 -6.98 12.41 8.34
C GLU A 127 -5.98 13.51 7.93
N MET A 128 -4.73 13.13 7.61
CA MET A 128 -3.70 14.06 7.12
C MET A 128 -4.10 14.71 5.79
N TYR A 129 -4.65 13.95 4.85
CA TYR A 129 -5.19 14.51 3.60
C TYR A 129 -6.32 15.52 3.84
N ASN A 130 -7.21 15.24 4.79
CA ASN A 130 -8.26 16.18 5.15
C ASN A 130 -7.70 17.45 5.81
N ALA A 131 -6.69 17.31 6.67
CA ALA A 131 -6.02 18.42 7.33
C ALA A 131 -5.29 19.34 6.34
N LEU A 132 -4.71 18.77 5.26
CA LEU A 132 -4.02 19.50 4.20
C LEU A 132 -4.97 20.22 3.23
N ARG A 133 -6.29 20.12 3.38
CA ARG A 133 -7.21 20.91 2.55
C ARG A 133 -7.22 22.37 3.04
N PRO A 134 -7.30 23.35 2.12
CA PRO A 134 -7.37 24.76 2.49
C PRO A 134 -8.45 25.06 3.52
N TYR A 135 -8.14 25.94 4.47
CA TYR A 135 -9.02 26.42 5.55
C TYR A 135 -9.42 25.36 6.59
N ARG A 136 -8.74 24.20 6.61
CA ARG A 136 -9.06 23.10 7.55
C ARG A 136 -8.19 23.11 8.79
N SER A 137 -6.92 23.46 8.67
CA SER A 137 -5.95 23.39 9.74
C SER A 137 -5.26 24.73 9.98
N SER A 138 -4.86 24.95 11.23
CA SER A 138 -3.93 26.01 11.59
C SER A 138 -2.50 25.63 11.15
N LYS A 139 -1.59 26.58 11.16
CA LYS A 139 -0.17 26.33 10.87
C LYS A 139 0.43 25.32 11.85
N GLN A 140 0.07 25.44 13.15
CA GLN A 140 0.59 24.54 14.18
C GLN A 140 0.11 23.09 13.95
N GLU A 141 -1.17 22.89 13.66
CA GLU A 141 -1.70 21.55 13.36
C GLU A 141 -0.98 20.90 12.17
N LEU A 142 -0.60 21.67 11.14
CA LEU A 142 0.18 21.14 10.01
C LEU A 142 1.63 20.81 10.42
N LEU A 143 2.25 21.65 11.26
CA LEU A 143 3.60 21.39 11.77
C LEU A 143 3.65 20.17 12.69
N ASP A 144 2.59 19.92 13.47
CA ASP A 144 2.45 18.73 14.30
C ASP A 144 2.37 17.45 13.44
N ILE A 145 1.61 17.51 12.32
CA ILE A 145 1.57 16.42 11.33
C ILE A 145 2.95 16.18 10.72
N ALA A 146 3.68 17.25 10.39
CA ALA A 146 5.03 17.11 9.85
C ALA A 146 5.98 16.45 10.86
N SER A 147 5.88 16.81 12.14
CA SER A 147 6.67 16.20 13.20
C SER A 147 6.33 14.72 13.43
N GLU A 148 5.05 14.36 13.31
CA GLU A 148 4.60 12.96 13.36
C GLU A 148 5.20 12.15 12.20
N LEU A 149 5.19 12.69 10.99
CA LEU A 149 5.78 12.06 9.81
C LEU A 149 7.29 11.86 9.95
N ASP A 150 8.01 12.83 10.52
CA ASP A 150 9.44 12.65 10.84
C ASP A 150 9.66 11.51 11.84
N GLY A 151 8.84 11.43 12.87
CA GLY A 151 8.89 10.36 13.86
C GLY A 151 8.65 8.97 13.26
N LEU A 152 7.88 8.88 12.18
CA LEU A 152 7.63 7.68 11.40
C LEU A 152 8.74 7.40 10.36
N GLY A 153 9.75 8.25 10.26
CA GLY A 153 10.82 8.15 9.26
C GLY A 153 10.31 8.43 7.84
N ALA A 154 9.43 9.43 7.70
CA ALA A 154 8.87 9.91 6.44
C ALA A 154 9.24 11.40 6.17
N PRO A 155 10.56 11.73 6.07
CA PRO A 155 11.02 13.11 5.98
C PRO A 155 10.62 13.82 4.70
N ILE A 156 10.47 13.12 3.57
CA ILE A 156 10.01 13.73 2.30
C ILE A 156 8.57 14.21 2.47
N CYS A 157 7.70 13.36 3.00
CA CYS A 157 6.31 13.70 3.28
C CYS A 157 6.19 14.81 4.33
N ALA A 158 7.02 14.79 5.38
CA ALA A 158 7.08 15.83 6.39
C ALA A 158 7.44 17.19 5.79
N ASN A 159 8.41 17.25 4.88
CA ASN A 159 8.79 18.48 4.18
C ASN A 159 7.66 19.03 3.31
N PHE A 160 6.93 18.18 2.58
CA PHE A 160 5.76 18.64 1.83
C PHE A 160 4.70 19.27 2.71
N VAL A 161 4.47 18.72 3.91
CA VAL A 161 3.51 19.30 4.86
C VAL A 161 4.02 20.65 5.40
N ARG A 162 5.32 20.81 5.67
CA ARG A 162 5.92 22.09 6.08
C ARG A 162 5.78 23.16 4.99
N GLU A 163 6.11 22.79 3.75
CA GLU A 163 5.93 23.70 2.60
C GLU A 163 4.47 24.09 2.42
N ALA A 164 3.53 23.16 2.63
CA ALA A 164 2.11 23.47 2.57
C ALA A 164 1.71 24.46 3.67
N ALA A 165 2.20 24.29 4.91
CA ALA A 165 1.94 25.20 6.03
C ALA A 165 2.41 26.63 5.74
N GLU A 166 3.65 26.78 5.24
CA GLU A 166 4.20 28.08 4.84
C GLU A 166 3.44 28.71 3.67
N ASN A 167 3.09 27.93 2.67
CA ASN A 167 2.32 28.39 1.53
C ASN A 167 0.92 28.84 1.93
N TYR A 168 0.27 28.13 2.86
CA TYR A 168 -1.07 28.49 3.34
C TYR A 168 -1.05 29.77 4.17
N GLU A 169 -0.04 29.94 5.02
CA GLU A 169 0.17 31.19 5.75
C GLU A 169 0.32 32.37 4.79
N ARG A 170 1.23 32.27 3.81
CA ARG A 170 1.48 33.31 2.81
C ARG A 170 0.25 33.65 1.97
N ARG A 171 -0.56 32.64 1.63
CA ARG A 171 -1.74 32.77 0.78
C ARG A 171 -3.04 33.00 1.55
N LYS A 172 -2.98 33.09 2.87
CA LYS A 172 -4.16 33.20 3.75
C LYS A 172 -5.16 32.06 3.48
N LYS A 173 -4.70 30.83 3.64
CA LYS A 173 -5.48 29.61 3.43
C LYS A 173 -5.54 28.73 4.69
N LEU A 174 -5.08 29.26 5.81
CA LEU A 174 -5.16 28.58 7.11
C LEU A 174 -6.58 28.66 7.66
N LYS A 175 -6.86 27.83 8.65
CA LYS A 175 -8.12 27.85 9.42
C LYS A 175 -8.30 29.23 10.08
N GLY A 176 -9.39 29.89 9.80
CA GLY A 176 -9.70 31.22 10.30
C GLY A 176 -9.36 32.37 9.35
N ASP A 177 -8.74 32.09 8.21
CA ASP A 177 -8.45 33.10 7.16
C ASP A 177 -9.67 33.35 6.23
N ASN A 178 -10.76 32.70 6.49
CA ASN A 178 -11.97 32.70 5.64
C ASN A 178 -12.91 33.83 6.03
#